data_7a12d9102a0c503028bebc5e9ac42a11
#
_entry.id   7a12d9102a0c503028bebc5e9ac42a11
#
_cell.length_a   1.000
_cell.length_b   1.000
_cell.length_c   1.000
_cell.angle_alpha   90.00
_cell.angle_beta   90.00
_cell.angle_gamma   90.00
#
_symmetry.space_group_name_H-M   'P 1'
#
loop_
_entity.id
_entity.type
_entity.pdbx_description
1 polymer ?
#
loop_
_entity_poly.entity_id
_entity_poly.type
_entity_poly.pdbx_seq_one_letter_code
_entity_poly.pdbx_strand_id
1 'polypeptide(L)'
;MRRAGTVLLAACTAAAALTALAVTPAVAQNRTAAGPDGLDRCTGTAPVVCHFDVTPGTYRVRVLLGGAEAGSTAVTAETRRTVLAETPNAAGETVRRSFTVDVREPEGEPTGPVGSPGLDLAFGGAAPRLAGLRVERVRTPQILLAGDSTVCDQPGEPYSGWGQQLPQYLTDRLSVANYADSGESSQTFRDNPALFPALRARIHRGDLVLIQLAHNDKQTDRDTYRANLTAMIEGVRAEGGRPVLVTPIVRRWFNTDGTLDNGTALIVNGLGVDLPAEVRTLAAEQDTPLVDLTALTKARVEELGPEASKALYLYDEKRDNTHTSTRGATEYAALVLGELRAQQLLAPRTVR
;
A
#
# COMPACT_ATOMS: atom_id res chain seq x y z
N MET A 1 -0.49 41.48 -86.93
CA MET A 1 0.69 42.37 -87.07
C MET A 1 1.40 42.49 -85.76
N ARG A 2 2.73 42.17 -85.73
CA ARG A 2 3.81 42.62 -84.85
C ARG A 2 3.69 42.26 -83.36
N ARG A 3 4.70 41.88 -82.56
CA ARG A 3 6.10 41.46 -82.84
C ARG A 3 6.55 40.69 -81.59
N ALA A 4 7.41 39.73 -81.82
CA ALA A 4 8.09 38.98 -80.72
C ALA A 4 9.04 39.88 -79.93
N GLY A 5 9.14 39.62 -78.67
CA GLY A 5 10.17 40.13 -77.81
C GLY A 5 10.70 39.03 -76.88
N THR A 6 11.85 38.52 -77.23
CA THR A 6 12.59 37.50 -76.47
C THR A 6 13.30 38.17 -75.28
N VAL A 7 13.09 37.72 -74.08
CA VAL A 7 13.87 38.06 -72.92
C VAL A 7 14.54 36.82 -72.36
N LEU A 8 15.86 36.79 -72.43
CA LEU A 8 16.69 35.79 -71.75
C LEU A 8 16.61 36.00 -70.24
N LEU A 9 16.25 34.99 -69.48
CA LEU A 9 16.47 34.94 -68.05
C LEU A 9 17.64 34.02 -67.75
N ALA A 10 18.66 34.60 -67.12
CA ALA A 10 19.79 33.85 -66.59
C ALA A 10 19.37 33.13 -65.33
N ALA A 11 19.60 31.82 -65.29
CA ALA A 11 19.36 31.00 -64.10
C ALA A 11 20.58 31.09 -63.14
N CYS A 12 20.41 31.74 -62.00
CA CYS A 12 21.34 31.60 -60.89
C CYS A 12 20.94 30.43 -60.00
N THR A 13 21.66 29.32 -60.06
CA THR A 13 21.53 28.18 -59.17
C THR A 13 22.26 28.54 -57.85
N ALA A 14 21.46 28.83 -56.82
CA ALA A 14 21.97 28.88 -55.45
C ALA A 14 21.86 27.49 -54.83
N ALA A 15 23.00 26.86 -54.59
CA ALA A 15 23.07 25.61 -53.83
C ALA A 15 22.92 25.92 -52.33
N ALA A 16 21.76 25.63 -51.74
CA ALA A 16 21.57 25.67 -50.32
C ALA A 16 22.09 24.35 -49.70
N ALA A 17 23.19 24.43 -48.95
CA ALA A 17 23.70 23.34 -48.14
C ALA A 17 22.83 23.21 -46.89
N LEU A 18 21.98 22.21 -46.84
CA LEU A 18 21.28 21.81 -45.58
C LEU A 18 22.26 21.07 -44.69
N THR A 19 22.78 21.75 -43.66
CA THR A 19 23.41 21.09 -42.52
C THR A 19 22.32 20.47 -41.62
N ALA A 20 22.13 19.15 -41.74
CA ALA A 20 21.29 18.40 -40.82
C ALA A 20 22.01 18.35 -39.45
N LEU A 21 21.52 19.11 -38.49
CA LEU A 21 21.85 18.93 -37.07
C LEU A 21 21.21 17.60 -36.61
N ALA A 22 22.04 16.56 -36.46
CA ALA A 22 21.66 15.34 -35.81
C ALA A 22 21.36 15.61 -34.33
N VAL A 23 20.08 15.75 -33.98
CA VAL A 23 19.63 15.74 -32.60
C VAL A 23 19.73 14.28 -32.14
N THR A 24 20.82 13.93 -31.48
CA THR A 24 20.90 12.67 -30.74
C THR A 24 19.92 12.74 -29.57
N PRO A 25 18.96 11.82 -29.45
CA PRO A 25 18.13 11.78 -28.26
C PRO A 25 19.06 11.45 -27.07
N ALA A 26 19.07 12.34 -26.08
CA ALA A 26 19.66 12.04 -24.79
C ALA A 26 18.90 10.85 -24.22
N VAL A 27 19.45 9.67 -24.35
CA VAL A 27 19.02 8.50 -23.59
C VAL A 27 19.30 8.86 -22.14
N ALA A 28 18.23 9.18 -21.41
CA ALA A 28 18.32 9.28 -19.96
C ALA A 28 18.85 7.93 -19.46
N GLN A 29 20.13 7.90 -19.13
CA GLN A 29 20.73 6.75 -18.46
C GLN A 29 20.00 6.62 -17.13
N ASN A 30 19.08 5.67 -17.06
CA ASN A 30 18.55 5.14 -15.83
C ASN A 30 19.75 4.66 -15.03
N ARG A 31 20.30 5.52 -14.18
CA ARG A 31 21.32 5.12 -13.20
C ARG A 31 20.66 4.16 -12.24
N THR A 32 20.69 2.88 -12.56
CA THR A 32 20.63 1.81 -11.57
C THR A 32 21.94 1.89 -10.80
N ALA A 33 22.04 2.81 -9.89
CA ALA A 33 23.20 2.96 -9.07
C ALA A 33 22.91 2.30 -7.72
N ALA A 34 23.21 1.03 -7.63
CA ALA A 34 23.78 0.52 -6.41
C ALA A 34 25.07 -0.18 -6.81
N GLY A 35 26.17 0.09 -6.13
CA GLY A 35 27.34 -0.76 -6.15
C GLY A 35 26.93 -2.21 -5.87
N PRO A 36 27.83 -3.21 -6.02
CA PRO A 36 27.46 -4.62 -5.97
C PRO A 36 26.63 -5.02 -4.75
N ASP A 37 26.64 -4.26 -3.66
CA ASP A 37 25.97 -4.65 -2.42
C ASP A 37 25.04 -3.59 -1.80
N GLY A 38 25.02 -2.34 -2.24
CA GLY A 38 24.14 -1.25 -1.69
C GLY A 38 24.33 -0.94 -0.21
N LEU A 39 25.26 -1.60 0.46
CA LEU A 39 25.53 -1.45 1.90
C LEU A 39 26.20 -0.11 2.24
N ASP A 40 26.80 0.54 1.28
CA ASP A 40 27.37 1.89 1.39
C ASP A 40 26.31 3.00 1.66
N ARG A 41 25.04 2.65 1.48
CA ARG A 41 23.87 3.50 1.77
C ARG A 41 23.28 3.26 3.15
N CYS A 42 23.91 2.41 3.95
CA CYS A 42 23.38 1.98 5.23
C CYS A 42 24.23 2.49 6.40
N THR A 43 23.56 2.79 7.52
CA THR A 43 24.17 3.24 8.78
C THR A 43 23.57 2.49 9.96
N GLY A 44 24.22 2.54 11.12
CA GLY A 44 23.74 1.87 12.33
C GLY A 44 24.01 0.38 12.35
N THR A 45 23.64 -0.28 13.43
CA THR A 45 23.84 -1.72 13.65
C THR A 45 22.59 -2.44 14.15
N ALA A 46 21.73 -1.76 14.91
CA ALA A 46 20.47 -2.29 15.45
C ALA A 46 19.50 -1.13 15.79
N PRO A 47 18.66 -0.71 14.84
CA PRO A 47 18.53 -1.18 13.46
C PRO A 47 19.68 -0.73 12.55
N VAL A 48 19.88 -1.47 11.44
CA VAL A 48 20.63 -0.97 10.28
C VAL A 48 19.62 -0.20 9.43
N VAL A 49 19.89 1.08 9.15
CA VAL A 49 19.00 1.96 8.36
C VAL A 49 19.68 2.33 7.05
N CYS A 50 18.96 2.16 5.95
CA CYS A 50 19.47 2.44 4.61
C CYS A 50 18.55 3.41 3.89
N HIS A 51 19.14 4.40 3.18
CA HIS A 51 18.40 5.36 2.37
C HIS A 51 18.90 5.36 0.92
N PHE A 52 17.96 5.40 -0.02
CA PHE A 52 18.24 5.45 -1.45
C PHE A 52 17.49 6.61 -2.10
N ASP A 53 18.23 7.55 -2.72
CA ASP A 53 17.69 8.63 -3.53
C ASP A 53 17.06 8.07 -4.81
N VAL A 54 15.79 7.69 -4.75
CA VAL A 54 15.04 7.13 -5.87
C VAL A 54 13.75 7.92 -6.11
N THR A 55 13.29 7.94 -7.35
CA THR A 55 12.01 8.58 -7.70
C THR A 55 10.83 7.67 -7.36
N PRO A 56 9.61 8.22 -7.15
CA PRO A 56 8.42 7.41 -6.91
C PRO A 56 8.22 6.27 -7.92
N GLY A 57 7.86 5.11 -7.42
CA GLY A 57 7.67 3.87 -8.20
C GLY A 57 7.80 2.61 -7.37
N THR A 58 7.71 1.46 -8.02
CA THR A 58 7.86 0.17 -7.34
C THR A 58 9.29 -0.33 -7.45
N TYR A 59 9.86 -0.71 -6.31
CA TYR A 59 11.24 -1.21 -6.20
C TYR A 59 11.25 -2.62 -5.64
N ARG A 60 12.03 -3.49 -6.29
CA ARG A 60 12.38 -4.80 -5.74
C ARG A 60 13.65 -4.67 -4.92
N VAL A 61 13.59 -5.16 -3.71
CA VAL A 61 14.72 -5.24 -2.79
C VAL A 61 15.10 -6.69 -2.61
N ARG A 62 16.37 -7.01 -2.87
CA ARG A 62 16.96 -8.32 -2.59
C ARG A 62 17.94 -8.16 -1.46
N VAL A 63 17.82 -9.01 -0.45
CA VAL A 63 18.66 -8.96 0.74
C VAL A 63 19.34 -10.31 0.99
N LEU A 64 20.55 -10.25 1.51
CA LEU A 64 21.26 -11.36 2.10
C LEU A 64 21.35 -11.09 3.60
N LEU A 65 20.63 -11.88 4.38
CA LEU A 65 20.59 -11.78 5.84
C LEU A 65 21.51 -12.84 6.46
N GLY A 66 22.11 -12.53 7.63
CA GLY A 66 23.00 -13.46 8.32
C GLY A 66 24.47 -13.10 8.17
N GLY A 67 25.36 -14.05 8.47
CA GLY A 67 26.82 -13.88 8.48
C GLY A 67 27.49 -14.80 9.48
N ALA A 68 28.64 -14.38 10.02
CA ALA A 68 29.42 -15.20 10.96
C ALA A 68 28.68 -15.55 12.25
N GLU A 69 27.78 -14.66 12.69
CA GLU A 69 27.00 -14.83 13.92
C GLU A 69 25.54 -15.20 13.61
N ALA A 70 24.90 -15.90 14.55
CA ALA A 70 23.45 -16.10 14.51
C ALA A 70 22.71 -14.77 14.63
N GLY A 71 21.55 -14.68 13.98
CA GLY A 71 20.74 -13.49 13.98
C GLY A 71 19.26 -13.75 13.77
N SER A 72 18.48 -12.71 13.86
CA SER A 72 17.04 -12.68 13.52
C SER A 72 16.71 -11.28 13.07
N THR A 73 16.34 -11.13 11.78
CA THR A 73 16.15 -9.83 11.13
C THR A 73 14.74 -9.67 10.60
N ALA A 74 14.06 -8.61 11.01
CA ALA A 74 12.83 -8.10 10.40
C ALA A 74 13.15 -6.89 9.55
N VAL A 75 12.36 -6.62 8.52
CA VAL A 75 12.57 -5.45 7.66
C VAL A 75 11.29 -4.63 7.57
N THR A 76 11.41 -3.36 7.86
CA THR A 76 10.39 -2.36 7.55
C THR A 76 10.89 -1.41 6.46
N ALA A 77 9.96 -0.85 5.71
CA ALA A 77 10.23 0.12 4.66
C ALA A 77 9.34 1.34 4.86
N GLU A 78 9.80 2.50 4.40
CA GLU A 78 9.02 3.74 4.42
C GLU A 78 8.51 4.04 5.85
N THR A 79 7.28 4.47 5.98
CA THR A 79 6.63 4.67 7.30
C THR A 79 6.32 3.32 7.96
N ARG A 80 7.35 2.61 8.43
CA ARG A 80 7.27 1.36 9.20
C ARG A 80 6.46 0.24 8.54
N ARG A 81 6.28 0.24 7.22
CA ARG A 81 5.61 -0.85 6.50
C ARG A 81 6.39 -2.15 6.68
N THR A 82 5.82 -3.17 7.30
CA THR A 82 6.49 -4.47 7.48
C THR A 82 6.52 -5.21 6.14
N VAL A 83 7.71 -5.29 5.54
CA VAL A 83 7.92 -5.93 4.23
C VAL A 83 8.52 -7.33 4.35
N LEU A 84 9.13 -7.63 5.49
CA LEU A 84 9.65 -8.96 5.82
C LEU A 84 9.51 -9.19 7.33
N ALA A 85 8.77 -10.25 7.67
CA ALA A 85 8.68 -10.72 9.04
C ALA A 85 10.04 -11.22 9.54
N GLU A 86 10.19 -11.31 10.85
CA GLU A 86 11.43 -11.72 11.48
C GLU A 86 11.93 -13.06 10.93
N THR A 87 13.15 -13.03 10.41
CA THR A 87 13.78 -14.14 9.70
C THR A 87 15.05 -14.54 10.45
N PRO A 88 15.08 -15.74 11.09
CA PRO A 88 16.26 -16.22 11.78
C PRO A 88 17.32 -16.72 10.81
N ASN A 89 18.58 -16.69 11.26
CA ASN A 89 19.72 -17.38 10.64
C ASN A 89 20.63 -17.99 11.71
N ALA A 90 21.20 -19.14 11.45
CA ALA A 90 22.25 -19.72 12.31
C ALA A 90 23.60 -19.02 12.07
N ALA A 91 24.55 -19.23 13.00
CA ALA A 91 25.92 -18.75 12.83
C ALA A 91 26.56 -19.38 11.57
N GLY A 92 27.20 -18.58 10.75
CA GLY A 92 27.76 -19.00 9.46
C GLY A 92 26.73 -19.15 8.32
N GLU A 93 25.45 -19.00 8.60
CA GLU A 93 24.39 -19.08 7.59
C GLU A 93 24.07 -17.71 6.99
N THR A 94 23.71 -17.73 5.70
CA THR A 94 23.11 -16.59 5.03
C THR A 94 21.79 -16.98 4.37
N VAL A 95 20.78 -16.13 4.55
CA VAL A 95 19.41 -16.34 4.06
C VAL A 95 19.08 -15.27 3.01
N ARG A 96 18.73 -15.71 1.78
CA ARG A 96 18.29 -14.79 0.74
C ARG A 96 16.79 -14.52 0.86
N ARG A 97 16.40 -13.24 0.81
CA ARG A 97 15.00 -12.80 0.74
C ARG A 97 14.85 -11.73 -0.32
N SER A 98 13.62 -11.59 -0.81
CA SER A 98 13.23 -10.49 -1.70
C SER A 98 11.82 -10.05 -1.40
N PHE A 99 11.57 -8.77 -1.58
CA PHE A 99 10.26 -8.12 -1.42
C PHE A 99 10.17 -6.92 -2.35
N THR A 100 9.01 -6.32 -2.45
CA THR A 100 8.80 -5.06 -3.17
C THR A 100 8.35 -3.98 -2.23
N VAL A 101 8.71 -2.74 -2.55
CA VAL A 101 8.28 -1.52 -1.87
C VAL A 101 7.68 -0.58 -2.91
N ASP A 102 6.50 -0.03 -2.62
CA ASP A 102 5.96 1.12 -3.33
C ASP A 102 6.49 2.39 -2.66
N VAL A 103 7.27 3.15 -3.44
CA VAL A 103 7.82 4.45 -3.05
C VAL A 103 6.96 5.53 -3.64
N ARG A 104 6.50 6.47 -2.82
CA ARG A 104 5.70 7.61 -3.23
C ARG A 104 6.06 8.87 -2.46
N GLU A 105 5.56 9.99 -2.93
CA GLU A 105 5.63 11.29 -2.27
C GLU A 105 4.22 11.91 -2.23
N PRO A 106 3.74 12.29 -1.05
CA PRO A 106 4.37 12.07 0.27
C PRO A 106 4.38 10.58 0.67
N GLU A 107 5.36 10.22 1.49
CA GLU A 107 5.47 8.90 2.11
C GLU A 107 4.41 8.74 3.22
N GLY A 108 4.04 7.49 3.55
CA GLY A 108 3.14 7.17 4.65
C GLY A 108 1.70 7.58 4.41
N GLU A 109 1.09 8.26 5.37
CA GLU A 109 -0.24 8.86 5.22
C GLU A 109 -0.18 10.01 4.21
N PRO A 110 -0.97 10.00 3.12
CA PRO A 110 -0.85 11.01 2.06
C PRO A 110 -1.12 12.44 2.50
N THR A 111 -1.87 12.65 3.58
CA THR A 111 -2.20 13.97 4.13
C THR A 111 -1.58 14.22 5.51
N GLY A 112 -0.87 13.23 6.05
CA GLY A 112 -0.19 13.31 7.33
C GLY A 112 1.25 13.84 7.25
N PRO A 113 2.03 13.67 8.31
CA PRO A 113 3.47 13.95 8.29
C PRO A 113 4.17 13.10 7.23
N VAL A 114 4.98 13.74 6.42
CA VAL A 114 5.77 13.09 5.37
C VAL A 114 7.14 12.66 5.91
N GLY A 115 7.64 11.52 5.40
CA GLY A 115 9.01 11.07 5.62
C GLY A 115 10.02 11.78 4.70
N SER A 116 11.16 11.16 4.48
CA SER A 116 12.15 11.61 3.52
C SER A 116 11.80 11.17 2.09
N PRO A 117 12.09 11.98 1.05
CA PRO A 117 11.98 11.52 -0.33
C PRO A 117 12.93 10.34 -0.59
N GLY A 118 12.49 9.37 -1.39
CA GLY A 118 13.30 8.21 -1.75
C GLY A 118 12.82 6.92 -1.09
N LEU A 119 13.68 5.92 -0.98
CA LEU A 119 13.38 4.62 -0.37
C LEU A 119 14.13 4.48 0.96
N ASP A 120 13.38 4.35 2.02
CA ASP A 120 13.89 4.06 3.35
C ASP A 120 13.67 2.60 3.75
N LEU A 121 14.70 1.98 4.30
CA LEU A 121 14.67 0.60 4.80
C LEU A 121 15.27 0.54 6.20
N ALA A 122 14.62 -0.17 7.11
CA ALA A 122 15.16 -0.45 8.44
C ALA A 122 15.20 -1.97 8.69
N PHE A 123 16.40 -2.47 8.98
CA PHE A 123 16.67 -3.85 9.33
C PHE A 123 16.78 -3.95 10.85
N GLY A 124 15.70 -4.34 11.49
CA GLY A 124 15.56 -4.54 12.94
C GLY A 124 15.37 -6.00 13.30
N GLY A 125 14.65 -6.26 14.39
CA GLY A 125 14.43 -7.59 14.94
C GLY A 125 15.33 -7.86 16.15
N ALA A 126 15.31 -9.07 16.68
CA ALA A 126 16.01 -9.40 17.92
C ALA A 126 17.55 -9.34 17.79
N ALA A 127 18.10 -9.65 16.61
CA ALA A 127 19.52 -9.60 16.34
C ALA A 127 19.74 -9.37 14.82
N PRO A 128 19.61 -8.14 14.32
CA PRO A 128 19.66 -7.87 12.90
C PRO A 128 21.04 -8.16 12.29
N ARG A 129 21.05 -8.83 11.14
CA ARG A 129 22.26 -9.18 10.38
C ARG A 129 22.00 -8.96 8.90
N LEU A 130 22.61 -7.94 8.33
CA LEU A 130 22.53 -7.60 6.91
C LEU A 130 23.91 -7.80 6.26
N ALA A 131 24.02 -8.76 5.34
CA ALA A 131 25.25 -9.09 4.62
C ALA A 131 25.27 -8.60 3.17
N GLY A 132 24.11 -8.25 2.59
CA GLY A 132 24.04 -7.73 1.22
C GLY A 132 22.67 -7.14 0.93
N LEU A 133 22.65 -6.11 0.06
CA LEU A 133 21.44 -5.37 -0.30
C LEU A 133 21.50 -4.88 -1.75
N ARG A 134 20.45 -5.16 -2.51
CA ARG A 134 20.30 -4.66 -3.88
C ARG A 134 18.89 -4.13 -4.10
N VAL A 135 18.80 -2.94 -4.65
CA VAL A 135 17.55 -2.26 -5.01
C VAL A 135 17.47 -2.11 -6.53
N GLU A 136 16.34 -2.45 -7.11
CA GLU A 136 16.08 -2.28 -8.54
C GLU A 136 14.65 -1.82 -8.78
N ARG A 137 14.44 -0.86 -9.68
CA ARG A 137 13.11 -0.45 -10.10
C ARG A 137 12.47 -1.55 -10.95
N VAL A 138 11.20 -1.88 -10.65
CA VAL A 138 10.46 -2.94 -11.34
C VAL A 138 9.05 -2.48 -11.70
N ARG A 139 8.42 -3.22 -12.61
CA ARG A 139 6.97 -3.20 -12.81
C ARG A 139 6.43 -4.54 -12.33
N THR A 140 5.52 -4.50 -11.39
CA THR A 140 4.85 -5.68 -10.84
C THR A 140 3.40 -5.31 -10.55
N PRO A 141 2.45 -6.26 -10.62
CA PRO A 141 1.08 -6.03 -10.17
C PRO A 141 1.05 -5.45 -8.75
N GLN A 142 0.01 -4.67 -8.46
CA GLN A 142 -0.14 -4.01 -7.16
C GLN A 142 -1.48 -4.36 -6.51
N ILE A 143 -1.47 -4.32 -5.18
CA ILE A 143 -2.65 -4.12 -4.35
C ILE A 143 -2.60 -2.67 -3.91
N LEU A 144 -3.57 -1.86 -4.33
CA LEU A 144 -3.74 -0.50 -3.85
C LEU A 144 -4.78 -0.51 -2.73
N LEU A 145 -4.52 0.23 -1.66
CA LEU A 145 -5.41 0.28 -0.50
C LEU A 145 -6.03 1.66 -0.39
N ALA A 146 -7.35 1.70 -0.36
CA ALA A 146 -8.17 2.85 -0.01
C ALA A 146 -8.77 2.58 1.37
N GLY A 147 -8.55 3.46 2.33
CA GLY A 147 -9.00 3.20 3.69
C GLY A 147 -8.77 4.35 4.66
N ASP A 148 -9.10 4.09 5.89
CA ASP A 148 -8.96 5.01 7.01
C ASP A 148 -7.77 4.62 7.93
N SER A 149 -7.75 5.18 9.15
CA SER A 149 -6.72 4.94 10.17
C SER A 149 -6.51 3.47 10.55
N THR A 150 -7.45 2.59 10.28
CA THR A 150 -7.33 1.16 10.57
C THR A 150 -6.61 0.38 9.46
N VAL A 151 -6.36 1.03 8.32
CA VAL A 151 -5.69 0.49 7.14
C VAL A 151 -4.32 1.13 6.91
N CYS A 152 -4.17 2.42 7.21
CA CYS A 152 -3.05 3.25 6.79
C CYS A 152 -1.71 2.90 7.48
N ASP A 153 -0.63 3.44 6.93
CA ASP A 153 0.71 3.36 7.50
C ASP A 153 0.82 4.35 8.66
N GLN A 154 1.04 3.86 9.87
CA GLN A 154 1.13 4.67 11.09
C GLN A 154 2.59 4.92 11.47
N PRO A 155 2.99 6.17 11.82
CA PRO A 155 4.39 6.50 12.11
C PRO A 155 4.88 6.02 13.48
N GLY A 156 3.99 5.85 14.45
CA GLY A 156 4.34 5.58 15.86
C GLY A 156 3.94 4.19 16.35
N GLU A 157 4.89 3.46 16.98
CA GLU A 157 4.62 2.20 17.68
C GLU A 157 3.71 2.43 18.92
N PRO A 158 2.88 1.44 19.26
CA PRO A 158 2.57 0.20 18.56
C PRO A 158 1.40 0.34 17.57
N TYR A 159 0.99 1.57 17.26
CA TYR A 159 -0.12 1.83 16.34
C TYR A 159 0.20 1.37 14.90
N SER A 160 -0.72 0.61 14.30
CA SER A 160 -0.56 0.10 12.93
C SER A 160 -1.92 -0.15 12.30
N GLY A 161 -2.09 0.23 11.04
CA GLY A 161 -3.17 -0.26 10.21
C GLY A 161 -2.85 -1.63 9.60
N TRP A 162 -3.88 -2.45 9.27
CA TRP A 162 -3.62 -3.78 8.70
C TRP A 162 -2.94 -3.70 7.32
N GLY A 163 -3.17 -2.63 6.56
CA GLY A 163 -2.50 -2.40 5.27
C GLY A 163 -0.99 -2.25 5.41
N GLN A 164 -0.51 -1.65 6.50
CA GLN A 164 0.90 -1.52 6.84
C GLN A 164 1.58 -2.89 7.09
N GLN A 165 0.81 -3.89 7.50
CA GLN A 165 1.31 -5.23 7.82
C GLN A 165 1.13 -6.23 6.67
N LEU A 166 0.34 -5.92 5.65
CA LEU A 166 0.06 -6.82 4.54
C LEU A 166 1.30 -7.23 3.71
N PRO A 167 2.27 -6.33 3.42
CA PRO A 167 3.39 -6.65 2.54
C PRO A 167 4.27 -7.82 3.02
N GLN A 168 4.39 -8.06 4.32
CA GLN A 168 5.23 -9.14 4.87
C GLN A 168 4.81 -10.54 4.39
N TYR A 169 3.57 -10.73 3.98
CA TYR A 169 3.02 -11.99 3.48
C TYR A 169 3.21 -12.19 1.98
N LEU A 170 3.71 -11.17 1.27
CA LEU A 170 3.79 -11.19 -0.19
C LEU A 170 5.22 -11.45 -0.67
N THR A 171 5.33 -12.10 -1.82
CA THR A 171 6.61 -12.24 -2.51
C THR A 171 6.95 -10.97 -3.30
N ASP A 172 8.13 -10.89 -3.87
CA ASP A 172 8.56 -9.78 -4.74
C ASP A 172 7.84 -9.71 -6.09
N ARG A 173 6.74 -10.46 -6.26
CA ARG A 173 5.90 -10.50 -7.46
C ARG A 173 4.62 -9.68 -7.34
N LEU A 174 4.36 -9.10 -6.16
CA LEU A 174 3.19 -8.28 -5.88
C LEU A 174 3.57 -7.19 -4.89
N SER A 175 3.25 -5.96 -5.19
CA SER A 175 3.52 -4.81 -4.31
C SER A 175 2.24 -4.30 -3.64
N VAL A 176 2.39 -3.64 -2.50
CA VAL A 176 1.29 -2.93 -1.83
C VAL A 176 1.55 -1.43 -1.91
N ALA A 177 0.59 -0.69 -2.44
CA ALA A 177 0.55 0.77 -2.44
C ALA A 177 -0.58 1.23 -1.49
N ASN A 178 -0.21 1.63 -0.27
CA ASN A 178 -1.18 1.98 0.76
C ASN A 178 -1.52 3.47 0.72
N TYR A 179 -2.66 3.84 0.13
CA TYR A 179 -3.18 5.21 0.05
C TYR A 179 -4.15 5.55 1.18
N ALA A 180 -4.38 4.62 2.12
CA ALA A 180 -5.23 4.90 3.26
C ALA A 180 -4.67 6.05 4.10
N ASP A 181 -5.57 6.83 4.71
CA ASP A 181 -5.24 8.02 5.48
C ASP A 181 -6.10 8.14 6.73
N SER A 182 -5.53 8.64 7.82
CA SER A 182 -6.22 8.72 9.11
C SER A 182 -7.34 9.75 9.09
N GLY A 183 -8.48 9.38 9.69
CA GLY A 183 -9.62 10.31 9.83
C GLY A 183 -10.57 10.35 8.63
N GLU A 184 -10.25 9.67 7.55
CA GLU A 184 -11.03 9.72 6.32
C GLU A 184 -12.36 8.95 6.39
N SER A 185 -13.44 9.61 5.98
CA SER A 185 -14.73 9.01 5.65
C SER A 185 -14.75 8.58 4.18
N SER A 186 -15.81 7.87 3.77
CA SER A 186 -16.03 7.52 2.37
C SER A 186 -16.07 8.75 1.45
N GLN A 187 -16.62 9.87 1.91
CA GLN A 187 -16.71 11.10 1.15
C GLN A 187 -15.35 11.82 1.10
N THR A 188 -14.72 12.03 2.24
CA THR A 188 -13.48 12.81 2.29
C THR A 188 -12.34 12.09 1.57
N PHE A 189 -12.26 10.75 1.69
CA PHE A 189 -11.30 9.96 0.92
C PHE A 189 -11.53 10.06 -0.59
N ARG A 190 -12.80 9.97 -1.04
CA ARG A 190 -13.17 10.08 -2.45
C ARG A 190 -12.81 11.44 -3.05
N ASP A 191 -13.06 12.52 -2.30
CA ASP A 191 -13.02 13.89 -2.82
C ASP A 191 -11.64 14.56 -2.66
N ASN A 192 -10.79 14.07 -1.75
CA ASN A 192 -9.45 14.62 -1.53
C ASN A 192 -8.51 14.25 -2.70
N PRO A 193 -7.95 15.24 -3.42
CA PRO A 193 -7.08 14.99 -4.58
C PRO A 193 -5.82 14.17 -4.27
N ALA A 194 -5.33 14.18 -3.03
CA ALA A 194 -4.17 13.42 -2.60
C ALA A 194 -4.49 11.94 -2.33
N LEU A 195 -5.77 11.56 -2.24
CA LEU A 195 -6.24 10.23 -1.86
C LEU A 195 -6.79 9.45 -3.07
N PHE A 196 -8.12 9.32 -3.21
CA PHE A 196 -8.68 8.50 -4.28
C PHE A 196 -8.30 8.94 -5.70
N PRO A 197 -8.30 10.22 -6.06
CA PRO A 197 -7.80 10.66 -7.37
C PRO A 197 -6.32 10.31 -7.60
N ALA A 198 -5.45 10.47 -6.59
CA ALA A 198 -4.05 10.09 -6.67
C ALA A 198 -3.86 8.57 -6.79
N LEU A 199 -4.64 7.79 -6.02
CA LEU A 199 -4.68 6.33 -6.12
C LEU A 199 -5.09 5.88 -7.54
N ARG A 200 -6.17 6.45 -8.09
CA ARG A 200 -6.64 6.15 -9.44
C ARG A 200 -5.56 6.33 -10.51
N ALA A 201 -4.80 7.40 -10.42
CA ALA A 201 -3.70 7.69 -11.36
C ALA A 201 -2.58 6.64 -11.34
N ARG A 202 -2.53 5.78 -10.32
CA ARG A 202 -1.54 4.70 -10.17
C ARG A 202 -2.05 3.32 -10.59
N ILE A 203 -3.34 3.18 -10.85
CA ILE A 203 -3.93 1.88 -11.23
C ILE A 203 -3.41 1.46 -12.61
N HIS A 204 -2.95 0.22 -12.70
CA HIS A 204 -2.69 -0.45 -13.95
C HIS A 204 -3.72 -1.57 -14.16
N ARG A 205 -3.93 -1.94 -15.41
CA ARG A 205 -4.88 -3.00 -15.75
C ARG A 205 -4.58 -4.29 -14.98
N GLY A 206 -5.58 -4.74 -14.20
CA GLY A 206 -5.53 -5.97 -13.43
C GLY A 206 -5.05 -5.80 -11.99
N ASP A 207 -4.61 -4.60 -11.59
CA ASP A 207 -4.30 -4.32 -10.19
C ASP A 207 -5.55 -4.49 -9.32
N LEU A 208 -5.37 -4.94 -8.08
CA LEU A 208 -6.44 -4.99 -7.08
C LEU A 208 -6.51 -3.66 -6.33
N VAL A 209 -7.73 -3.19 -6.09
CA VAL A 209 -7.96 -2.04 -5.21
C VAL A 209 -8.91 -2.45 -4.09
N LEU A 210 -8.38 -2.55 -2.88
CA LEU A 210 -9.16 -2.86 -1.69
C LEU A 210 -9.70 -1.56 -1.08
N ILE A 211 -11.02 -1.49 -0.85
CA ILE A 211 -11.71 -0.30 -0.38
C ILE A 211 -12.35 -0.62 0.98
N GLN A 212 -11.83 -0.02 2.06
CA GLN A 212 -12.36 -0.12 3.42
C GLN A 212 -12.50 1.28 4.03
N LEU A 213 -13.71 1.79 4.10
CA LEU A 213 -14.05 3.08 4.71
C LEU A 213 -15.38 2.95 5.45
N ALA A 214 -15.41 3.35 6.71
CA ALA A 214 -16.64 3.35 7.53
C ALA A 214 -16.45 4.04 8.89
N HIS A 215 -15.30 3.88 9.56
CA HIS A 215 -15.13 4.31 10.95
C HIS A 215 -15.38 5.81 11.15
N ASN A 216 -15.21 6.61 10.11
CA ASN A 216 -15.40 8.05 10.12
C ASN A 216 -16.68 8.50 9.40
N ASP A 217 -17.49 7.59 8.85
CA ASP A 217 -18.81 7.86 8.29
C ASP A 217 -19.90 7.97 9.39
N LYS A 218 -19.54 8.65 10.50
CA LYS A 218 -20.33 8.72 11.75
C LYS A 218 -21.69 9.35 11.57
N GLN A 219 -21.83 10.25 10.60
CA GLN A 219 -23.04 11.01 10.28
C GLN A 219 -23.35 10.98 8.77
N THR A 220 -22.82 10.00 8.05
CA THR A 220 -23.11 9.79 6.63
C THR A 220 -24.38 8.97 6.51
N ASP A 221 -25.38 9.49 5.80
CA ASP A 221 -26.59 8.73 5.52
C ASP A 221 -26.32 7.57 4.57
N ARG A 222 -27.26 6.62 4.56
CA ARG A 222 -27.15 5.39 3.78
C ARG A 222 -26.91 5.64 2.29
N ASP A 223 -27.69 6.51 1.69
CA ASP A 223 -27.65 6.69 0.24
C ASP A 223 -26.35 7.41 -0.18
N THR A 224 -25.92 8.40 0.59
CA THR A 224 -24.63 9.06 0.41
C THR A 224 -23.47 8.09 0.58
N TYR A 225 -23.47 7.24 1.62
CA TYR A 225 -22.42 6.25 1.84
C TYR A 225 -22.30 5.28 0.66
N ARG A 226 -23.42 4.74 0.20
CA ARG A 226 -23.48 3.84 -0.96
C ARG A 226 -23.02 4.52 -2.24
N ALA A 227 -23.45 5.76 -2.48
CA ALA A 227 -23.01 6.54 -3.64
C ALA A 227 -21.50 6.78 -3.65
N ASN A 228 -20.91 7.08 -2.50
CA ASN A 228 -19.47 7.26 -2.37
C ASN A 228 -18.69 5.98 -2.74
N LEU A 229 -19.09 4.84 -2.19
CA LEU A 229 -18.45 3.55 -2.50
C LEU A 229 -18.66 3.15 -3.97
N THR A 230 -19.87 3.37 -4.51
CA THR A 230 -20.18 3.13 -5.94
C THR A 230 -19.24 3.93 -6.85
N ALA A 231 -19.08 5.22 -6.59
CA ALA A 231 -18.18 6.08 -7.37
C ALA A 231 -16.73 5.59 -7.34
N MET A 232 -16.27 5.07 -6.19
CA MET A 232 -14.93 4.48 -6.09
C MET A 232 -14.82 3.17 -6.88
N ILE A 233 -15.80 2.27 -6.79
CA ILE A 233 -15.85 1.03 -7.57
C ILE A 233 -15.78 1.32 -9.07
N GLU A 234 -16.63 2.22 -9.55
CA GLU A 234 -16.68 2.63 -10.94
C GLU A 234 -15.38 3.29 -11.38
N GLY A 235 -14.81 4.16 -10.55
CA GLY A 235 -13.52 4.80 -10.80
C GLY A 235 -12.38 3.79 -10.96
N VAL A 236 -12.33 2.75 -10.12
CA VAL A 236 -11.34 1.68 -10.23
C VAL A 236 -11.53 0.88 -11.53
N ARG A 237 -12.77 0.52 -11.87
CA ARG A 237 -13.09 -0.22 -13.10
C ARG A 237 -12.74 0.58 -14.35
N ALA A 238 -12.98 1.88 -14.34
CA ALA A 238 -12.66 2.77 -15.46
C ALA A 238 -11.17 2.80 -15.79
N GLU A 239 -10.30 2.65 -14.80
CA GLU A 239 -8.83 2.55 -14.99
C GLU A 239 -8.36 1.10 -15.30
N GLY A 240 -9.30 0.15 -15.39
CA GLY A 240 -8.99 -1.26 -15.66
C GLY A 240 -8.52 -2.04 -14.42
N GLY A 241 -8.62 -1.47 -13.24
CA GLY A 241 -8.41 -2.12 -11.95
C GLY A 241 -9.57 -3.03 -11.56
N ARG A 242 -9.35 -3.86 -10.55
CA ARG A 242 -10.32 -4.79 -9.97
C ARG A 242 -10.66 -4.35 -8.54
N PRO A 243 -11.83 -3.74 -8.30
CA PRO A 243 -12.22 -3.35 -6.95
C PRO A 243 -12.55 -4.57 -6.10
N VAL A 244 -12.21 -4.49 -4.82
CA VAL A 244 -12.58 -5.45 -3.77
C VAL A 244 -13.11 -4.62 -2.60
N LEU A 245 -14.35 -4.84 -2.19
CA LEU A 245 -14.87 -4.20 -0.99
C LEU A 245 -14.40 -4.95 0.25
N VAL A 246 -14.07 -4.21 1.29
CA VAL A 246 -13.68 -4.75 2.58
C VAL A 246 -14.57 -4.12 3.64
N THR A 247 -15.30 -4.92 4.42
CA THR A 247 -16.03 -4.37 5.56
C THR A 247 -15.06 -3.91 6.65
N PRO A 248 -15.39 -2.89 7.45
CA PRO A 248 -14.49 -2.36 8.49
C PRO A 248 -14.19 -3.43 9.56
N ILE A 249 -13.04 -3.30 10.23
CA ILE A 249 -12.77 -4.07 11.44
C ILE A 249 -13.74 -3.68 12.54
N VAL A 250 -14.02 -4.59 13.49
CA VAL A 250 -14.86 -4.27 14.65
C VAL A 250 -14.14 -3.35 15.64
N ARG A 251 -14.92 -2.61 16.44
CA ARG A 251 -14.42 -1.97 17.67
C ARG A 251 -14.58 -2.92 18.83
N ARG A 252 -13.67 -2.84 19.79
CA ARG A 252 -13.64 -3.69 20.98
C ARG A 252 -14.60 -3.17 22.06
N TRP A 253 -15.91 -3.20 21.79
CA TRP A 253 -16.95 -2.83 22.76
C TRP A 253 -17.79 -4.08 23.08
N PHE A 254 -17.69 -4.54 24.34
CA PHE A 254 -18.33 -5.76 24.80
C PHE A 254 -19.59 -5.48 25.62
N ASN A 255 -20.58 -6.33 25.45
CA ASN A 255 -21.68 -6.51 26.36
C ASN A 255 -21.23 -7.27 27.62
N THR A 256 -22.07 -7.31 28.64
CA THR A 256 -21.78 -8.02 29.90
C THR A 256 -21.70 -9.54 29.75
N ASP A 257 -22.28 -10.10 28.70
CA ASP A 257 -22.25 -11.53 28.36
C ASP A 257 -21.00 -11.94 27.57
N GLY A 258 -20.09 -11.01 27.28
CA GLY A 258 -18.86 -11.27 26.55
C GLY A 258 -18.99 -11.24 25.02
N THR A 259 -20.17 -10.92 24.48
CA THR A 259 -20.36 -10.65 23.06
C THR A 259 -20.04 -9.19 22.73
N LEU A 260 -19.73 -8.89 21.49
CA LEU A 260 -19.62 -7.50 21.01
C LEU A 260 -21.03 -6.88 20.88
N ASP A 261 -21.13 -5.58 21.24
CA ASP A 261 -22.39 -4.86 21.06
C ASP A 261 -22.73 -4.71 19.56
N ASN A 262 -24.03 -4.70 19.24
CA ASN A 262 -24.51 -4.65 17.86
C ASN A 262 -24.54 -3.22 17.27
N GLY A 263 -24.13 -2.21 18.02
CA GLY A 263 -24.08 -0.82 17.59
C GLY A 263 -22.64 -0.35 17.34
N THR A 264 -22.01 0.12 18.41
CA THR A 264 -20.68 0.73 18.35
C THR A 264 -19.60 -0.26 17.88
N ALA A 265 -19.64 -1.51 18.36
CA ALA A 265 -18.64 -2.51 17.96
C ALA A 265 -18.78 -2.90 16.49
N LEU A 266 -20.00 -3.02 15.99
CA LEU A 266 -20.29 -3.43 14.61
C LEU A 266 -20.47 -2.26 13.64
N ILE A 267 -20.01 -1.06 14.03
CA ILE A 267 -19.95 0.13 13.15
C ILE A 267 -21.33 0.53 12.60
N VAL A 268 -22.36 0.46 13.43
CA VAL A 268 -23.63 1.17 13.19
C VAL A 268 -23.39 2.64 13.55
N ASN A 269 -23.62 3.54 12.59
CA ASN A 269 -23.29 4.96 12.77
C ASN A 269 -24.36 5.74 13.55
N GLY A 270 -24.10 7.05 13.79
CA GLY A 270 -24.97 7.91 14.56
C GLY A 270 -26.37 8.15 13.95
N LEU A 271 -26.60 7.76 12.70
CA LEU A 271 -27.90 7.79 12.02
C LEU A 271 -28.58 6.40 12.01
N GLY A 272 -28.00 5.40 12.67
CA GLY A 272 -28.53 4.04 12.70
C GLY A 272 -28.25 3.23 11.45
N VAL A 273 -27.33 3.67 10.59
CA VAL A 273 -26.93 2.93 9.39
C VAL A 273 -25.90 1.85 9.76
N ASP A 274 -26.21 0.59 9.48
CA ASP A 274 -25.27 -0.52 9.59
C ASP A 274 -24.34 -0.50 8.38
N LEU A 275 -23.20 0.20 8.53
CA LEU A 275 -22.26 0.41 7.43
C LEU A 275 -21.69 -0.91 6.87
N PRO A 276 -21.30 -1.92 7.67
CA PRO A 276 -20.92 -3.23 7.14
C PRO A 276 -22.02 -3.93 6.32
N ALA A 277 -23.28 -3.81 6.74
CA ALA A 277 -24.40 -4.39 5.99
C ALA A 277 -24.56 -3.70 4.62
N GLU A 278 -24.38 -2.38 4.56
CA GLU A 278 -24.43 -1.64 3.29
C GLU A 278 -23.28 -2.04 2.36
N VAL A 279 -22.06 -2.27 2.89
CA VAL A 279 -20.93 -2.79 2.11
C VAL A 279 -21.23 -4.17 1.52
N ARG A 280 -21.79 -5.09 2.33
CA ARG A 280 -22.18 -6.45 1.86
C ARG A 280 -23.22 -6.38 0.76
N THR A 281 -24.25 -5.56 0.97
CA THR A 281 -25.35 -5.38 0.00
C THR A 281 -24.81 -4.81 -1.31
N LEU A 282 -23.98 -3.76 -1.24
CA LEU A 282 -23.41 -3.13 -2.41
C LEU A 282 -22.46 -4.07 -3.18
N ALA A 283 -21.67 -4.87 -2.47
CA ALA A 283 -20.81 -5.89 -3.08
C ALA A 283 -21.61 -6.87 -3.94
N ALA A 284 -22.72 -7.36 -3.38
CA ALA A 284 -23.62 -8.29 -4.09
C ALA A 284 -24.32 -7.64 -5.29
N GLU A 285 -24.85 -6.40 -5.14
CA GLU A 285 -25.53 -5.69 -6.20
C GLU A 285 -24.62 -5.32 -7.38
N GLN A 286 -23.33 -5.05 -7.09
CA GLN A 286 -22.37 -4.61 -8.09
C GLN A 286 -21.43 -5.72 -8.56
N ASP A 287 -21.68 -6.97 -8.20
CA ASP A 287 -20.81 -8.11 -8.52
C ASP A 287 -19.34 -7.77 -8.22
N THR A 288 -19.10 -7.27 -7.00
CA THR A 288 -17.79 -6.88 -6.52
C THR A 288 -17.32 -7.87 -5.45
N PRO A 289 -16.11 -8.46 -5.56
CA PRO A 289 -15.55 -9.31 -4.51
C PRO A 289 -15.58 -8.62 -3.14
N LEU A 290 -15.88 -9.39 -2.09
CA LEU A 290 -16.04 -8.92 -0.73
C LEU A 290 -15.09 -9.65 0.22
N VAL A 291 -14.35 -8.90 1.03
CA VAL A 291 -13.71 -9.40 2.25
C VAL A 291 -14.58 -8.97 3.43
N ASP A 292 -15.30 -9.89 4.05
CA ASP A 292 -16.13 -9.60 5.23
C ASP A 292 -15.27 -9.55 6.50
N LEU A 293 -14.44 -8.51 6.59
CA LEU A 293 -13.49 -8.36 7.69
C LEU A 293 -14.20 -8.07 9.03
N THR A 294 -15.40 -7.48 8.99
CA THR A 294 -16.24 -7.32 10.20
C THR A 294 -16.58 -8.68 10.81
N ALA A 295 -17.04 -9.62 10.01
CA ALA A 295 -17.38 -10.97 10.51
C ALA A 295 -16.15 -11.70 11.05
N LEU A 296 -15.02 -11.62 10.34
CA LEU A 296 -13.76 -12.26 10.74
C LEU A 296 -13.19 -11.68 12.03
N THR A 297 -13.13 -10.36 12.14
CA THR A 297 -12.60 -9.68 13.33
C THR A 297 -13.56 -9.80 14.51
N LYS A 298 -14.88 -9.81 14.27
CA LYS A 298 -15.88 -10.14 15.32
C LYS A 298 -15.62 -11.51 15.93
N ALA A 299 -15.53 -12.54 15.10
CA ALA A 299 -15.28 -13.91 15.56
C ALA A 299 -13.97 -13.97 16.36
N ARG A 300 -12.90 -13.35 15.88
CA ARG A 300 -11.60 -13.35 16.55
C ARG A 300 -11.59 -12.60 17.88
N VAL A 301 -12.25 -11.45 17.95
CA VAL A 301 -12.31 -10.64 19.17
C VAL A 301 -13.18 -11.30 20.24
N GLU A 302 -14.31 -11.91 19.85
CA GLU A 302 -15.18 -12.67 20.75
C GLU A 302 -14.51 -13.96 21.25
N GLU A 303 -13.77 -14.68 20.39
CA GLU A 303 -12.96 -15.85 20.79
C GLU A 303 -11.95 -15.51 21.88
N LEU A 304 -11.26 -14.37 21.75
CA LEU A 304 -10.29 -13.89 22.74
C LEU A 304 -10.96 -13.35 24.02
N GLY A 305 -12.18 -12.87 23.89
CA GLY A 305 -12.90 -12.24 24.99
C GLY A 305 -12.35 -10.87 25.40
N PRO A 306 -12.96 -10.23 26.42
CA PRO A 306 -12.67 -8.85 26.80
C PRO A 306 -11.23 -8.59 27.25
N GLU A 307 -10.56 -9.56 27.89
CA GLU A 307 -9.21 -9.31 28.40
C GLU A 307 -8.13 -9.58 27.34
N ALA A 308 -8.11 -10.74 26.71
CA ALA A 308 -7.05 -11.09 25.77
C ALA A 308 -7.11 -10.27 24.47
N SER A 309 -8.30 -9.81 24.06
CA SER A 309 -8.45 -8.95 22.87
C SER A 309 -7.86 -7.54 23.03
N LYS A 310 -7.55 -7.09 24.27
CA LYS A 310 -6.86 -5.80 24.50
C LYS A 310 -5.56 -5.71 23.70
N ALA A 311 -4.82 -6.81 23.60
CA ALA A 311 -3.55 -6.87 22.90
C ALA A 311 -3.64 -6.62 21.39
N LEU A 312 -4.84 -6.73 20.79
CA LEU A 312 -5.06 -6.41 19.36
C LEU A 312 -5.29 -4.92 19.11
N TYR A 313 -5.60 -4.16 20.14
CA TYR A 313 -5.95 -2.73 20.07
C TYR A 313 -4.95 -1.90 20.89
N LEU A 314 -5.04 -0.58 20.80
CA LEU A 314 -4.24 0.35 21.60
C LEU A 314 -4.86 0.58 23.00
N TYR A 315 -5.48 -0.49 23.55
CA TYR A 315 -6.20 -0.37 24.81
C TYR A 315 -5.29 -0.11 25.99
N ASP A 316 -4.17 -0.80 26.07
CA ASP A 316 -3.26 -0.67 27.22
C ASP A 316 -2.53 0.68 27.18
N GLU A 317 -2.21 1.19 25.98
CA GLU A 317 -1.50 2.46 25.78
C GLU A 317 -2.43 3.68 25.91
N LYS A 318 -3.64 3.61 25.34
CA LYS A 318 -4.51 4.78 25.16
C LYS A 318 -5.97 4.56 25.55
N ARG A 319 -6.33 3.37 26.07
CA ARG A 319 -7.72 2.94 26.29
C ARG A 319 -8.53 2.98 24.99
N ASP A 320 -7.87 2.81 23.86
CA ASP A 320 -8.48 2.87 22.54
C ASP A 320 -8.98 1.47 22.12
N ASN A 321 -10.27 1.40 21.86
CA ASN A 321 -10.97 0.19 21.44
C ASN A 321 -11.21 0.13 19.92
N THR A 322 -10.65 1.05 19.16
CA THR A 322 -10.86 1.18 17.71
C THR A 322 -9.58 0.88 16.92
N HIS A 323 -8.48 1.53 17.30
CA HIS A 323 -7.23 1.44 16.55
C HIS A 323 -6.39 0.25 17.02
N THR A 324 -5.75 -0.39 16.06
CA THR A 324 -5.02 -1.63 16.28
C THR A 324 -3.56 -1.40 16.68
N SER A 325 -3.07 -2.28 17.53
CA SER A 325 -1.64 -2.47 17.75
C SER A 325 -0.99 -3.16 16.53
N THR A 326 0.33 -3.15 16.45
CA THR A 326 1.09 -3.93 15.44
C THR A 326 0.66 -5.39 15.43
N ARG A 327 0.38 -6.00 16.59
CA ARG A 327 -0.12 -7.37 16.70
C ARG A 327 -1.50 -7.52 16.06
N GLY A 328 -2.45 -6.66 16.40
CA GLY A 328 -3.81 -6.71 15.84
C GLY A 328 -3.81 -6.48 14.33
N ALA A 329 -3.05 -5.48 13.88
CA ALA A 329 -2.90 -5.18 12.46
C ALA A 329 -2.29 -6.36 11.68
N THR A 330 -1.31 -7.05 12.26
CA THR A 330 -0.69 -8.26 11.66
C THR A 330 -1.69 -9.41 11.55
N GLU A 331 -2.46 -9.69 12.62
CA GLU A 331 -3.52 -10.72 12.59
C GLU A 331 -4.59 -10.36 11.54
N TYR A 332 -5.03 -9.11 11.47
CA TYR A 332 -6.07 -8.68 10.52
C TYR A 332 -5.59 -8.67 9.06
N ALA A 333 -4.33 -8.31 8.83
CA ALA A 333 -3.71 -8.46 7.50
C ALA A 333 -3.69 -9.93 7.03
N ALA A 334 -3.45 -10.88 7.95
CA ALA A 334 -3.51 -12.31 7.66
C ALA A 334 -4.93 -12.77 7.32
N LEU A 335 -5.96 -12.24 7.99
CA LEU A 335 -7.37 -12.52 7.67
C LEU A 335 -7.73 -12.02 6.26
N VAL A 336 -7.36 -10.77 5.93
CA VAL A 336 -7.57 -10.21 4.59
C VAL A 336 -6.87 -11.07 3.53
N LEU A 337 -5.62 -11.46 3.75
CA LEU A 337 -4.87 -12.32 2.84
C LEU A 337 -5.57 -13.68 2.65
N GLY A 338 -6.06 -14.27 3.75
CA GLY A 338 -6.80 -15.54 3.74
C GLY A 338 -7.99 -15.49 2.78
N GLU A 339 -8.81 -14.44 2.88
CA GLU A 339 -9.97 -14.24 2.02
C GLU A 339 -9.58 -13.99 0.55
N LEU A 340 -8.56 -13.15 0.30
CA LEU A 340 -8.08 -12.93 -1.07
C LEU A 340 -7.59 -14.21 -1.74
N ARG A 341 -7.01 -15.13 -0.96
CA ARG A 341 -6.58 -16.45 -1.45
C ARG A 341 -7.76 -17.39 -1.66
N ALA A 342 -8.69 -17.46 -0.71
CA ALA A 342 -9.89 -18.31 -0.79
C ALA A 342 -10.73 -17.98 -2.03
N GLN A 343 -10.83 -16.69 -2.36
CA GLN A 343 -11.52 -16.18 -3.55
C GLN A 343 -10.66 -16.21 -4.83
N GLN A 344 -9.43 -16.76 -4.77
CA GLN A 344 -8.51 -16.83 -5.93
C GLN A 344 -8.20 -15.46 -6.57
N LEU A 345 -8.26 -14.39 -5.77
CA LEU A 345 -7.95 -13.04 -6.24
C LEU A 345 -6.44 -12.82 -6.38
N LEU A 346 -5.64 -13.65 -5.73
CA LEU A 346 -4.17 -13.63 -5.78
C LEU A 346 -3.63 -14.89 -6.45
N ALA A 347 -2.64 -14.72 -7.32
CA ALA A 347 -1.90 -15.88 -7.84
C ALA A 347 -1.06 -16.53 -6.72
N PRO A 348 -1.05 -17.88 -6.59
CA PRO A 348 -0.33 -18.55 -5.49
C PRO A 348 1.14 -18.13 -5.34
N ARG A 349 1.81 -17.84 -6.47
CA ARG A 349 3.22 -17.40 -6.50
C ARG A 349 3.46 -16.01 -5.94
N THR A 350 2.43 -15.24 -5.63
CA THR A 350 2.53 -13.87 -5.08
C THR A 350 2.49 -13.85 -3.56
N VAL A 351 2.22 -14.98 -2.92
CA VAL A 351 2.12 -15.14 -1.46
C VAL A 351 3.28 -16.02 -0.97
N ARG A 352 3.82 -15.70 0.23
CA ARG A 352 4.89 -16.46 0.91
C ARG A 352 4.35 -17.72 1.58
#